data_1a045a5f384a0e9d369176150c6b948f
#
_entry.id   1a045a5f384a0e9d369176150c6b948f
#
_cell.length_a   1.000
_cell.length_b   1.000
_cell.length_c   1.000
_cell.angle_alpha   90.00
_cell.angle_beta   90.00
_cell.angle_gamma   90.00
#
_symmetry.space_group_name_H-M   'P 1'
#
loop_
_entity.id
_entity.type
_entity.pdbx_description
1 polymer ?
#
loop_
_entity_poly.entity_id
_entity_poly.type
_entity_poly.pdbx_seq_one_letter_code
_entity_poly.pdbx_strand_id
1 'polypeptide(L)'
;MLVAADGAGSVCRQLLSVPVTQQHSDEVSMAFCLTLSVPHQQRAWQRFTQQGTLAILPMREANQVRLVWTCSAALAQDVVGWQPEQWVQHVNSVYRGYCPAVVSARLLQQFPLRISQASRQHVGRCLLMGNAARTFYPTTAQGFNLALRDVAALAQLLVQAKQNQRAIDATLIAEFVAWRQPDQTRVMQITAAMNTVFGLQLPGWSVLRGLGLSAVELVPFLKPRLAQRLLGYSGRVPD
;
A
#
# COMPACT_ATOMS: atom_id res chain seq x y z
N MET A 1 27.21 -4.58 -9.30
CA MET A 1 26.08 -4.19 -8.43
C MET A 1 25.16 -5.38 -8.21
N LEU A 2 24.68 -5.57 -6.99
CA LEU A 2 23.63 -6.52 -6.63
C LEU A 2 22.37 -5.75 -6.23
N VAL A 3 21.19 -6.15 -6.73
CA VAL A 3 19.91 -5.60 -6.31
C VAL A 3 19.16 -6.68 -5.54
N ALA A 4 18.96 -6.46 -4.25
CA ALA A 4 18.20 -7.36 -3.38
C ALA A 4 16.74 -6.92 -3.35
N ALA A 5 15.88 -7.69 -4.01
CA ALA A 5 14.42 -7.49 -4.09
C ALA A 5 13.68 -8.74 -3.57
N ASP A 6 14.25 -9.41 -2.57
CA ASP A 6 13.87 -10.72 -2.03
C ASP A 6 12.80 -10.64 -0.92
N GLY A 7 12.07 -9.52 -0.85
CA GLY A 7 10.88 -9.38 -0.02
C GLY A 7 11.14 -8.99 1.44
N ALA A 8 10.07 -9.00 2.25
CA ALA A 8 10.10 -8.51 3.64
C ALA A 8 11.05 -9.30 4.54
N GLY A 9 11.20 -10.62 4.29
CA GLY A 9 12.13 -11.50 4.99
C GLY A 9 13.55 -11.51 4.41
N SER A 10 13.95 -10.48 3.66
CA SER A 10 15.18 -10.40 2.88
C SER A 10 16.41 -11.07 3.53
N VAL A 11 16.88 -12.14 2.92
CA VAL A 11 18.11 -12.85 3.31
C VAL A 11 19.33 -11.99 2.99
N CYS A 12 19.32 -11.28 1.85
CA CYS A 12 20.39 -10.35 1.50
C CYS A 12 20.58 -9.27 2.56
N ARG A 13 19.49 -8.69 3.07
CA ARG A 13 19.52 -7.69 4.14
C ARG A 13 20.14 -8.25 5.42
N GLN A 14 19.76 -9.49 5.80
CA GLN A 14 20.30 -10.17 6.98
C GLN A 14 21.80 -10.44 6.84
N LEU A 15 22.24 -10.98 5.71
CA LEU A 15 23.66 -11.24 5.42
C LEU A 15 24.51 -9.97 5.44
N LEU A 16 23.92 -8.83 5.04
CA LEU A 16 24.55 -7.52 5.10
C LEU A 16 24.49 -6.86 6.49
N SER A 17 23.92 -7.54 7.49
CA SER A 17 23.73 -7.04 8.85
C SER A 17 23.08 -5.65 8.88
N VAL A 18 22.09 -5.40 7.99
CA VAL A 18 21.34 -4.15 7.95
C VAL A 18 20.17 -4.22 8.93
N PRO A 19 20.21 -3.41 10.01
CA PRO A 19 19.13 -3.38 10.99
C PRO A 19 17.80 -2.91 10.36
N VAL A 20 16.72 -3.37 10.96
CA VAL A 20 15.35 -3.01 10.55
C VAL A 20 14.62 -2.40 11.73
N THR A 21 14.09 -1.20 11.54
CA THR A 21 13.09 -0.66 12.45
C THR A 21 11.74 -1.29 12.09
N GLN A 22 11.14 -1.97 13.04
CA GLN A 22 9.79 -2.55 12.87
C GLN A 22 8.81 -1.76 13.74
N GLN A 23 7.67 -1.40 13.15
CA GLN A 23 6.51 -0.95 13.91
C GLN A 23 5.61 -2.15 14.09
N HIS A 24 5.36 -2.51 15.34
CA HIS A 24 4.36 -3.52 15.67
C HIS A 24 2.98 -2.96 15.34
N SER A 25 2.22 -3.72 14.59
CA SER A 25 0.81 -3.48 14.35
C SER A 25 0.07 -4.73 14.79
N ASP A 26 -0.94 -4.53 15.62
CA ASP A 26 -1.87 -5.61 16.01
C ASP A 26 -2.92 -5.86 14.92
N GLU A 27 -2.61 -5.48 13.68
CA GLU A 27 -3.53 -5.64 12.55
C GLU A 27 -3.14 -6.82 11.68
N VAL A 28 -4.17 -7.43 11.11
CA VAL A 28 -4.11 -8.53 10.15
C VAL A 28 -4.78 -8.07 8.87
N SER A 29 -4.19 -8.39 7.74
CA SER A 29 -4.81 -8.24 6.44
C SER A 29 -5.33 -9.59 5.97
N MET A 30 -6.61 -9.63 5.59
CA MET A 30 -7.29 -10.80 5.06
C MET A 30 -7.66 -10.55 3.60
N ALA A 31 -7.40 -11.53 2.74
CA ALA A 31 -7.75 -11.48 1.34
C ALA A 31 -8.90 -12.47 1.05
N PHE A 32 -9.97 -11.96 0.45
CA PHE A 32 -11.12 -12.78 0.02
C PHE A 32 -11.30 -12.71 -1.48
N CYS A 33 -11.84 -13.76 -2.07
CA CYS A 33 -12.45 -13.73 -3.38
C CYS A 33 -13.97 -13.59 -3.19
N LEU A 34 -14.55 -12.57 -3.83
CA LEU A 34 -15.99 -12.32 -3.78
C LEU A 34 -16.56 -12.40 -5.20
N THR A 35 -17.82 -12.85 -5.29
CA THR A 35 -18.61 -12.77 -6.51
C THR A 35 -19.70 -11.70 -6.33
N LEU A 36 -19.83 -10.81 -7.30
CA LEU A 36 -20.85 -9.76 -7.33
C LEU A 36 -22.08 -10.23 -8.12
N SER A 37 -23.25 -9.70 -7.78
CA SER A 37 -24.52 -9.96 -8.49
C SER A 37 -24.54 -9.43 -9.92
N VAL A 38 -23.77 -8.37 -10.19
CA VAL A 38 -23.61 -7.76 -11.52
C VAL A 38 -22.14 -7.36 -11.73
N PRO A 39 -21.70 -7.12 -12.98
CA PRO A 39 -20.31 -6.79 -13.30
C PRO A 39 -19.80 -5.55 -12.57
N HIS A 40 -18.54 -5.59 -12.12
CA HIS A 40 -17.87 -4.50 -11.40
C HIS A 40 -17.50 -3.28 -12.26
N GLN A 41 -17.60 -3.35 -13.60
CA GLN A 41 -17.34 -2.25 -14.53
C GLN A 41 -15.97 -1.58 -14.31
N GLN A 42 -14.93 -2.35 -13.96
CA GLN A 42 -13.56 -1.89 -13.65
C GLN A 42 -13.48 -0.89 -12.49
N ARG A 43 -14.48 -0.86 -11.61
CA ARG A 43 -14.51 0.01 -10.43
C ARG A 43 -13.86 -0.68 -9.24
N ALA A 44 -13.15 0.10 -8.43
CA ALA A 44 -12.67 -0.27 -7.12
C ALA A 44 -13.42 0.55 -6.05
N TRP A 45 -13.61 -0.04 -4.89
CA TRP A 45 -14.25 0.61 -3.76
C TRP A 45 -13.41 0.45 -2.51
N GLN A 46 -13.26 1.52 -1.72
CA GLN A 46 -12.58 1.47 -0.44
C GLN A 46 -13.42 2.16 0.62
N ARG A 47 -13.53 1.50 1.78
CA ARG A 47 -14.23 2.02 2.95
C ARG A 47 -13.32 1.97 4.16
N PHE A 48 -13.31 3.05 4.92
CA PHE A 48 -12.71 3.15 6.23
C PHE A 48 -13.81 3.02 7.27
N THR A 49 -13.75 2.02 8.12
CA THR A 49 -14.74 1.73 9.14
C THR A 49 -14.10 1.65 10.52
N GLN A 50 -14.89 1.58 11.57
CA GLN A 50 -14.38 1.31 12.92
C GLN A 50 -13.78 -0.09 13.05
N GLN A 51 -14.16 -1.01 12.18
CA GLN A 51 -13.66 -2.38 12.13
C GLN A 51 -12.49 -2.54 11.16
N GLY A 52 -11.88 -1.43 10.73
CA GLY A 52 -10.74 -1.42 9.83
C GLY A 52 -11.05 -0.93 8.42
N THR A 53 -10.14 -1.24 7.51
CA THR A 53 -10.22 -0.80 6.11
C THR A 53 -10.59 -1.96 5.21
N LEU A 54 -11.62 -1.77 4.38
CA LEU A 54 -12.04 -2.73 3.38
C LEU A 54 -11.84 -2.13 1.99
N ALA A 55 -11.13 -2.85 1.12
CA ALA A 55 -10.92 -2.46 -0.29
C ALA A 55 -11.38 -3.58 -1.21
N ILE A 56 -12.32 -3.28 -2.12
CA ILE A 56 -12.78 -4.17 -3.17
C ILE A 56 -12.11 -3.76 -4.48
N LEU A 57 -11.43 -4.70 -5.10
CA LEU A 57 -10.63 -4.50 -6.31
C LEU A 57 -11.13 -5.40 -7.43
N PRO A 58 -11.34 -4.87 -8.66
CA PRO A 58 -11.80 -5.66 -9.80
C PRO A 58 -10.77 -6.72 -10.18
N MET A 59 -11.26 -7.89 -10.58
CA MET A 59 -10.47 -8.97 -11.15
C MET A 59 -10.69 -9.06 -12.67
N ARG A 60 -10.08 -10.04 -13.32
CA ARG A 60 -10.23 -10.23 -14.76
C ARG A 60 -11.66 -10.62 -15.14
N GLU A 61 -12.27 -11.49 -14.36
CA GLU A 61 -13.66 -11.93 -14.52
C GLU A 61 -14.60 -10.81 -14.09
N ALA A 62 -15.59 -10.49 -14.94
CA ALA A 62 -16.44 -9.31 -14.78
C ALA A 62 -17.20 -9.23 -13.45
N ASN A 63 -17.54 -10.37 -12.85
CA ASN A 63 -18.28 -10.43 -11.59
C ASN A 63 -17.39 -10.80 -10.38
N GLN A 64 -16.10 -11.06 -10.59
CA GLN A 64 -15.18 -11.40 -9.49
C GLN A 64 -14.39 -10.20 -9.03
N VAL A 65 -14.26 -10.08 -7.72
CA VAL A 65 -13.48 -9.03 -7.07
C VAL A 65 -12.64 -9.61 -5.94
N ARG A 66 -11.53 -8.94 -5.66
CA ARG A 66 -10.70 -9.20 -4.48
C ARG A 66 -11.10 -8.22 -3.38
N LEU A 67 -11.51 -8.74 -2.23
CA LEU A 67 -11.61 -7.94 -1.02
C LEU A 67 -10.29 -8.07 -0.24
N VAL A 68 -9.72 -6.94 0.14
CA VAL A 68 -8.66 -6.84 1.15
C VAL A 68 -9.26 -6.16 2.37
N TRP A 69 -9.33 -6.88 3.49
CA TRP A 69 -9.83 -6.37 4.75
C TRP A 69 -8.69 -6.35 5.77
N THR A 70 -8.35 -5.16 6.22
CA THR A 70 -7.34 -4.94 7.27
C THR A 70 -8.06 -4.55 8.54
N CYS A 71 -7.88 -5.32 9.61
CA CYS A 71 -8.53 -5.12 10.91
C CYS A 71 -7.62 -5.58 12.06
N SER A 72 -8.05 -5.38 13.30
CA SER A 72 -7.32 -5.88 14.47
C SER A 72 -7.20 -7.41 14.46
N ALA A 73 -6.14 -7.94 15.05
CA ALA A 73 -5.91 -9.38 15.13
C ALA A 73 -7.05 -10.11 15.85
N ALA A 74 -7.64 -9.49 16.88
CA ALA A 74 -8.78 -10.05 17.59
C ALA A 74 -10.00 -10.22 16.65
N LEU A 75 -10.36 -9.16 15.90
CA LEU A 75 -11.46 -9.24 14.93
C LEU A 75 -11.16 -10.23 13.82
N ALA A 76 -9.92 -10.29 13.34
CA ALA A 76 -9.52 -11.24 12.30
C ALA A 76 -9.72 -12.69 12.74
N GLN A 77 -9.42 -13.03 14.02
CA GLN A 77 -9.67 -14.36 14.58
C GLN A 77 -11.16 -14.70 14.57
N ASP A 78 -12.01 -13.77 14.96
CA ASP A 78 -13.47 -13.96 14.92
C ASP A 78 -13.96 -14.15 13.48
N VAL A 79 -13.55 -13.29 12.56
CA VAL A 79 -13.95 -13.30 11.14
C VAL A 79 -13.57 -14.59 10.44
N VAL A 80 -12.41 -15.16 10.74
CA VAL A 80 -11.97 -16.44 10.16
C VAL A 80 -12.91 -17.59 10.55
N GLY A 81 -13.52 -17.53 11.74
CA GLY A 81 -14.51 -18.49 12.22
C GLY A 81 -15.91 -18.33 11.61
N TRP A 82 -16.17 -17.26 10.85
CA TRP A 82 -17.48 -17.02 10.25
C TRP A 82 -17.78 -17.98 9.10
N GLN A 83 -19.09 -18.25 8.92
CA GLN A 83 -19.57 -18.95 7.73
C GLN A 83 -19.57 -18.02 6.51
N PRO A 84 -19.51 -18.54 5.27
CA PRO A 84 -19.50 -17.74 4.06
C PRO A 84 -20.63 -16.72 3.97
N GLU A 85 -21.83 -17.07 4.46
CA GLU A 85 -23.02 -16.22 4.48
C GLU A 85 -22.82 -15.00 5.38
N GLN A 86 -22.11 -15.15 6.50
CA GLN A 86 -21.81 -14.07 7.43
C GLN A 86 -20.83 -13.07 6.81
N TRP A 87 -19.81 -13.52 6.05
CA TRP A 87 -18.94 -12.65 5.29
C TRP A 87 -19.73 -11.86 4.24
N VAL A 88 -20.61 -12.53 3.50
CA VAL A 88 -21.48 -11.89 2.48
C VAL A 88 -22.35 -10.81 3.13
N GLN A 89 -23.02 -11.13 4.24
CA GLN A 89 -23.89 -10.18 4.96
C GLN A 89 -23.10 -8.97 5.45
N HIS A 90 -21.92 -9.23 6.05
CA HIS A 90 -21.06 -8.14 6.56
C HIS A 90 -20.61 -7.20 5.45
N VAL A 91 -20.05 -7.73 4.36
CA VAL A 91 -19.57 -6.91 3.23
C VAL A 91 -20.72 -6.12 2.62
N ASN A 92 -21.88 -6.75 2.41
CA ASN A 92 -23.08 -6.07 1.90
C ASN A 92 -23.56 -4.94 2.83
N SER A 93 -23.47 -5.13 4.16
CA SER A 93 -23.82 -4.07 5.12
C SER A 93 -22.88 -2.88 5.04
N VAL A 94 -21.56 -3.14 4.92
CA VAL A 94 -20.53 -2.10 4.80
C VAL A 94 -20.69 -1.30 3.51
N TYR A 95 -21.00 -1.96 2.40
CA TYR A 95 -21.02 -1.34 1.06
C TYR A 95 -22.43 -1.00 0.54
N ARG A 96 -23.46 -1.09 1.38
CA ARG A 96 -24.84 -0.84 0.98
C ARG A 96 -25.01 0.43 0.13
N GLY A 97 -25.50 0.28 -1.10
CA GLY A 97 -25.76 1.37 -2.05
C GLY A 97 -24.54 1.90 -2.79
N TYR A 98 -23.32 1.42 -2.49
CA TYR A 98 -22.09 1.89 -3.14
C TYR A 98 -21.45 0.86 -4.06
N CYS A 99 -21.66 -0.41 -3.80
CA CYS A 99 -21.11 -1.54 -4.55
C CYS A 99 -22.27 -2.48 -4.92
N PRO A 100 -22.20 -3.21 -6.06
CA PRO A 100 -23.12 -4.30 -6.34
C PRO A 100 -23.13 -5.33 -5.21
N ALA A 101 -24.27 -5.97 -4.99
CA ALA A 101 -24.39 -6.95 -3.93
C ALA A 101 -23.41 -8.12 -4.12
N VAL A 102 -22.78 -8.52 -3.03
CA VAL A 102 -21.95 -9.74 -2.96
C VAL A 102 -22.87 -10.94 -2.81
N VAL A 103 -22.68 -11.96 -3.62
CA VAL A 103 -23.48 -13.20 -3.61
C VAL A 103 -22.69 -14.40 -3.08
N SER A 104 -21.36 -14.35 -3.12
CA SER A 104 -20.50 -15.37 -2.50
C SER A 104 -19.19 -14.77 -2.00
N ALA A 105 -18.63 -15.39 -0.97
CA ALA A 105 -17.35 -15.00 -0.38
C ALA A 105 -16.53 -16.23 -0.02
N ARG A 106 -15.22 -16.18 -0.27
CA ARG A 106 -14.25 -17.21 0.12
C ARG A 106 -12.98 -16.55 0.63
N LEU A 107 -12.59 -16.86 1.85
CA LEU A 107 -11.30 -16.47 2.41
C LEU A 107 -10.18 -17.20 1.66
N LEU A 108 -9.16 -16.48 1.26
CA LEU A 108 -8.00 -17.02 0.55
C LEU A 108 -6.79 -17.11 1.45
N GLN A 109 -6.50 -16.03 2.15
CA GLN A 109 -5.29 -15.89 2.93
C GLN A 109 -5.43 -14.80 3.98
N GLN A 110 -4.71 -14.95 5.08
CA GLN A 110 -4.51 -13.92 6.08
C GLN A 110 -3.02 -13.78 6.39
N PHE A 111 -2.59 -12.59 6.71
CA PHE A 111 -1.21 -12.32 7.12
C PHE A 111 -1.12 -11.13 8.07
N PRO A 112 -0.25 -11.22 9.10
CA PRO A 112 -0.03 -10.10 10.01
C PRO A 112 0.61 -8.94 9.27
N LEU A 113 0.18 -7.72 9.55
CA LEU A 113 0.80 -6.54 9.01
C LEU A 113 2.14 -6.28 9.69
N ARG A 114 3.18 -6.19 8.88
CA ARG A 114 4.52 -5.83 9.33
C ARG A 114 4.96 -4.58 8.57
N ILE A 115 5.13 -3.50 9.33
CA ILE A 115 5.70 -2.28 8.78
C ILE A 115 7.16 -2.29 9.18
N SER A 116 8.02 -2.18 8.21
CA SER A 116 9.45 -2.23 8.47
C SER A 116 10.21 -1.29 7.55
N GLN A 117 11.32 -0.78 8.05
CA GLN A 117 12.24 0.05 7.29
C GLN A 117 13.68 -0.36 7.62
N ALA A 118 14.45 -0.69 6.60
CA ALA A 118 15.88 -0.90 6.72
C ALA A 118 16.57 0.42 7.11
N SER A 119 17.51 0.37 8.05
CA SER A 119 18.26 1.54 8.53
C SER A 119 19.08 2.21 7.44
N ARG A 120 19.46 1.46 6.41
CA ARG A 120 20.14 1.91 5.20
C ARG A 120 19.67 1.12 4.00
N GLN A 121 19.60 1.77 2.86
CA GLN A 121 19.09 1.16 1.62
C GLN A 121 20.19 0.50 0.79
N HIS A 122 21.47 0.76 1.09
CA HIS A 122 22.57 0.09 0.42
C HIS A 122 23.75 -0.18 1.36
N VAL A 123 24.56 -1.17 1.02
CA VAL A 123 25.85 -1.48 1.63
C VAL A 123 26.81 -1.81 0.50
N GLY A 124 27.85 -1.01 0.35
CA GLY A 124 28.79 -1.16 -0.76
C GLY A 124 28.05 -1.16 -2.11
N ARG A 125 28.19 -2.24 -2.87
CA ARG A 125 27.56 -2.42 -4.19
C ARG A 125 26.25 -3.22 -4.14
N CYS A 126 25.67 -3.42 -2.98
CA CYS A 126 24.37 -4.06 -2.79
C CYS A 126 23.30 -3.03 -2.44
N LEU A 127 22.22 -2.97 -3.24
CA LEU A 127 21.06 -2.10 -3.07
C LEU A 127 19.85 -2.93 -2.65
N LEU A 128 19.17 -2.53 -1.57
CA LEU A 128 17.89 -3.09 -1.15
C LEU A 128 16.74 -2.36 -1.85
N MET A 129 15.78 -3.11 -2.44
CA MET A 129 14.63 -2.53 -3.15
C MET A 129 13.31 -3.20 -2.72
N GLY A 130 12.21 -2.47 -2.93
CA GLY A 130 10.88 -2.95 -2.60
C GLY A 130 10.76 -3.35 -1.13
N ASN A 131 10.10 -4.49 -0.86
CA ASN A 131 9.89 -4.96 0.50
C ASN A 131 11.16 -5.39 1.24
N ALA A 132 12.28 -5.62 0.54
CA ALA A 132 13.58 -5.84 1.17
C ALA A 132 14.10 -4.57 1.88
N ALA A 133 13.81 -3.39 1.32
CA ALA A 133 14.15 -2.11 1.90
C ALA A 133 13.10 -1.62 2.91
N ARG A 134 11.81 -1.75 2.60
CA ARG A 134 10.70 -1.25 3.44
C ARG A 134 9.36 -1.88 3.11
N THR A 135 8.55 -2.07 4.13
CA THR A 135 7.15 -2.49 4.00
C THR A 135 6.22 -1.39 4.52
N PHE A 136 5.05 -1.26 3.91
CA PHE A 136 4.08 -0.21 4.19
C PHE A 136 2.75 -0.79 4.64
N TYR A 137 1.94 0.05 5.27
CA TYR A 137 0.52 -0.22 5.42
C TYR A 137 -0.15 -0.33 4.05
N PRO A 138 -1.02 -1.32 3.84
CA PRO A 138 -1.71 -1.52 2.55
C PRO A 138 -2.77 -0.46 2.26
N THR A 139 -3.08 0.41 3.23
CA THR A 139 -4.18 1.40 3.18
C THR A 139 -4.17 2.28 1.93
N THR A 140 -2.99 2.65 1.45
CA THR A 140 -2.86 3.53 0.27
C THR A 140 -2.51 2.78 -1.02
N ALA A 141 -2.29 1.45 -0.95
CA ALA A 141 -1.82 0.62 -2.06
C ALA A 141 -0.55 1.17 -2.77
N GLN A 142 0.25 2.01 -2.09
CA GLN A 142 1.40 2.72 -2.69
C GLN A 142 2.69 1.90 -2.72
N GLY A 143 2.78 0.81 -1.93
CA GLY A 143 4.03 0.05 -1.81
C GLY A 143 4.55 -0.48 -3.15
N PHE A 144 3.69 -1.08 -3.96
CA PHE A 144 4.03 -1.57 -5.28
C PHE A 144 4.36 -0.44 -6.26
N ASN A 145 3.55 0.62 -6.29
CA ASN A 145 3.77 1.78 -7.14
C ASN A 145 5.11 2.48 -6.83
N LEU A 146 5.47 2.57 -5.55
CA LEU A 146 6.75 3.13 -5.14
C LEU A 146 7.91 2.24 -5.62
N ALA A 147 7.78 0.92 -5.48
CA ALA A 147 8.79 -0.02 -5.97
C ALA A 147 8.97 0.07 -7.50
N LEU A 148 7.89 0.22 -8.27
CA LEU A 148 7.97 0.43 -9.73
C LEU A 148 8.70 1.73 -10.08
N ARG A 149 8.41 2.83 -9.37
CA ARG A 149 9.14 4.09 -9.57
C ARG A 149 10.62 3.97 -9.19
N ASP A 150 10.93 3.18 -8.16
CA ASP A 150 12.32 2.90 -7.80
C ASP A 150 13.04 2.09 -8.89
N VAL A 151 12.35 1.10 -9.50
CA VAL A 151 12.89 0.34 -10.63
C VAL A 151 13.13 1.24 -11.84
N ALA A 152 12.18 2.10 -12.21
CA ALA A 152 12.33 3.03 -13.32
C ALA A 152 13.50 3.99 -13.11
N ALA A 153 13.62 4.59 -11.91
CA ALA A 153 14.73 5.48 -11.57
C ALA A 153 16.10 4.78 -11.63
N LEU A 154 16.18 3.54 -11.13
CA LEU A 154 17.41 2.76 -11.20
C LEU A 154 17.77 2.44 -12.66
N ALA A 155 16.79 2.02 -13.46
CA ALA A 155 17.00 1.73 -14.88
C ALA A 155 17.52 2.96 -15.62
N GLN A 156 16.93 4.12 -15.40
CA GLN A 156 17.37 5.38 -15.99
C GLN A 156 18.84 5.70 -15.63
N LEU A 157 19.20 5.61 -14.35
CA LEU A 157 20.59 5.84 -13.91
C LEU A 157 21.58 4.84 -14.52
N LEU A 158 21.20 3.58 -14.65
CA LEU A 158 22.06 2.56 -15.26
C LEU A 158 22.26 2.80 -16.75
N VAL A 159 21.22 3.21 -17.47
CA VAL A 159 21.30 3.57 -18.89
C VAL A 159 22.21 4.79 -19.08
N GLN A 160 22.01 5.85 -18.28
CA GLN A 160 22.84 7.04 -18.30
C GLN A 160 24.32 6.74 -17.96
N ALA A 161 24.55 5.90 -16.95
CA ALA A 161 25.89 5.49 -16.59
C ALA A 161 26.59 4.74 -17.74
N LYS A 162 25.86 3.84 -18.41
CA LYS A 162 26.37 3.11 -19.58
C LYS A 162 26.72 4.07 -20.75
N GLN A 163 25.80 4.99 -21.06
CA GLN A 163 26.01 5.98 -22.14
C GLN A 163 27.21 6.89 -21.88
N ASN A 164 27.40 7.29 -20.62
CA ASN A 164 28.49 8.17 -20.17
C ASN A 164 29.75 7.39 -19.75
N GLN A 165 29.81 6.09 -19.97
CA GLN A 165 30.93 5.22 -19.58
C GLN A 165 31.31 5.32 -18.09
N ARG A 166 30.32 5.63 -17.21
CA ARG A 166 30.52 5.69 -15.77
C ARG A 166 30.51 4.29 -15.15
N ALA A 167 31.29 4.10 -14.11
CA ALA A 167 31.29 2.87 -13.33
C ALA A 167 29.95 2.67 -12.61
N ILE A 168 29.48 1.43 -12.57
CA ILE A 168 28.33 1.01 -11.74
C ILE A 168 28.85 0.61 -10.37
N ASP A 169 29.07 1.58 -9.52
CA ASP A 169 29.71 1.44 -8.20
C ASP A 169 28.81 1.93 -7.05
N ALA A 170 29.37 2.08 -5.86
CA ALA A 170 28.65 2.56 -4.69
C ALA A 170 28.20 4.04 -4.82
N THR A 171 28.93 4.84 -5.61
CA THR A 171 28.59 6.26 -5.84
C THR A 171 27.28 6.38 -6.64
N LEU A 172 27.12 5.58 -7.69
CA LEU A 172 25.88 5.54 -8.47
C LEU A 172 24.71 5.06 -7.61
N ILE A 173 24.93 4.09 -6.71
CA ILE A 173 23.88 3.63 -5.79
C ILE A 173 23.51 4.72 -4.79
N ALA A 174 24.48 5.47 -4.27
CA ALA A 174 24.22 6.59 -3.37
C ALA A 174 23.42 7.71 -4.09
N GLU A 175 23.71 8.00 -5.35
CA GLU A 175 22.96 8.93 -6.20
C GLU A 175 21.50 8.47 -6.35
N PHE A 176 21.28 7.19 -6.62
CA PHE A 176 19.94 6.61 -6.66
C PHE A 176 19.19 6.81 -5.34
N VAL A 177 19.82 6.47 -4.22
CA VAL A 177 19.19 6.61 -2.89
C VAL A 177 18.84 8.07 -2.61
N ALA A 178 19.76 9.00 -2.87
CA ALA A 178 19.53 10.43 -2.69
C ALA A 178 18.36 10.95 -3.55
N TRP A 179 18.27 10.48 -4.80
CA TRP A 179 17.16 10.84 -5.69
C TRP A 179 15.81 10.31 -5.17
N ARG A 180 15.77 9.04 -4.72
CA ARG A 180 14.51 8.38 -4.37
C ARG A 180 14.01 8.65 -2.95
N GLN A 181 14.91 8.98 -2.03
CA GLN A 181 14.59 9.20 -0.61
C GLN A 181 13.45 10.21 -0.36
N PRO A 182 13.39 11.39 -1.02
CA PRO A 182 12.30 12.33 -0.80
C PRO A 182 10.92 11.77 -1.16
N ASP A 183 10.80 11.03 -2.28
CA ASP A 183 9.54 10.39 -2.70
C ASP A 183 9.14 9.28 -1.72
N GLN A 184 10.10 8.45 -1.33
CA GLN A 184 9.90 7.37 -0.38
C GLN A 184 9.44 7.89 0.99
N THR A 185 10.08 8.93 1.51
CA THR A 185 9.71 9.58 2.79
C THR A 185 8.30 10.18 2.71
N ARG A 186 7.98 10.84 1.60
CA ARG A 186 6.64 11.42 1.38
C ARG A 186 5.55 10.36 1.39
N VAL A 187 5.74 9.25 0.71
CA VAL A 187 4.76 8.14 0.68
C VAL A 187 4.56 7.58 2.09
N MET A 188 5.64 7.40 2.86
CA MET A 188 5.55 6.96 4.25
C MET A 188 4.74 7.93 5.11
N GLN A 189 5.02 9.23 5.03
CA GLN A 189 4.32 10.27 5.79
C GLN A 189 2.83 10.33 5.43
N ILE A 190 2.48 10.29 4.13
CA ILE A 190 1.08 10.29 3.67
C ILE A 190 0.36 9.05 4.21
N THR A 191 0.97 7.88 4.12
CA THR A 191 0.36 6.63 4.59
C THR A 191 0.15 6.66 6.11
N ALA A 192 1.14 7.13 6.88
CA ALA A 192 1.02 7.28 8.33
C ALA A 192 -0.07 8.30 8.70
N ALA A 193 -0.11 9.47 8.03
CA ALA A 193 -1.14 10.49 8.25
C ALA A 193 -2.55 9.96 7.96
N MET A 194 -2.74 9.24 6.86
CA MET A 194 -4.03 8.62 6.54
C MET A 194 -4.46 7.63 7.63
N ASN A 195 -3.56 6.74 8.06
CA ASN A 195 -3.89 5.80 9.13
C ASN A 195 -4.27 6.53 10.43
N THR A 196 -3.57 7.59 10.80
CA THR A 196 -3.91 8.41 11.97
C THR A 196 -5.29 9.06 11.79
N VAL A 197 -5.55 9.75 10.68
CA VAL A 197 -6.81 10.45 10.42
C VAL A 197 -8.01 9.50 10.42
N PHE A 198 -7.86 8.32 9.81
CA PHE A 198 -8.96 7.35 9.72
C PHE A 198 -9.07 6.42 10.93
N GLY A 199 -7.98 6.21 11.67
CA GLY A 199 -7.93 5.39 12.89
C GLY A 199 -8.36 6.10 14.17
N LEU A 200 -8.35 7.44 14.22
CA LEU A 200 -8.74 8.21 15.41
C LEU A 200 -10.23 8.01 15.72
N GLN A 201 -10.50 7.65 17.00
CA GLN A 201 -11.85 7.42 17.52
C GLN A 201 -12.22 8.44 18.60
N LEU A 202 -12.01 9.73 18.34
CA LEU A 202 -12.41 10.79 19.25
C LEU A 202 -13.86 11.19 19.02
N PRO A 203 -14.61 11.60 20.08
CA PRO A 203 -15.95 12.17 19.91
C PRO A 203 -15.93 13.36 18.95
N GLY A 204 -16.85 13.40 17.99
CA GLY A 204 -16.91 14.45 16.96
C GLY A 204 -15.91 14.34 15.80
N TRP A 205 -14.89 13.47 15.90
CA TRP A 205 -13.87 13.30 14.84
C TRP A 205 -14.47 12.83 13.51
N SER A 206 -15.48 11.98 13.55
CA SER A 206 -16.21 11.53 12.35
C SER A 206 -16.83 12.69 11.56
N VAL A 207 -17.35 13.71 12.27
CA VAL A 207 -17.93 14.92 11.65
C VAL A 207 -16.82 15.76 11.03
N LEU A 208 -15.74 16.03 11.75
CA LEU A 208 -14.60 16.80 11.24
C LEU A 208 -13.98 16.12 10.00
N ARG A 209 -13.80 14.81 10.05
CA ARG A 209 -13.32 14.02 8.90
C ARG A 209 -14.29 14.11 7.72
N GLY A 210 -15.60 14.01 7.97
CA GLY A 210 -16.62 14.18 6.95
C GLY A 210 -16.57 15.55 6.29
N LEU A 211 -16.47 16.63 7.07
CA LEU A 211 -16.31 18.00 6.57
C LEU A 211 -15.02 18.15 5.75
N GLY A 212 -13.91 17.59 6.21
CA GLY A 212 -12.64 17.60 5.46
C GLY A 212 -12.74 16.89 4.11
N LEU A 213 -13.39 15.72 4.04
CA LEU A 213 -13.63 15.00 2.79
C LEU A 213 -14.57 15.77 1.87
N SER A 214 -15.64 16.40 2.42
CA SER A 214 -16.53 17.26 1.65
C SER A 214 -15.79 18.48 1.09
N ALA A 215 -14.89 19.09 1.84
CA ALA A 215 -14.06 20.18 1.35
C ALA A 215 -13.16 19.75 0.18
N VAL A 216 -12.58 18.53 0.22
CA VAL A 216 -11.80 17.98 -0.90
C VAL A 216 -12.67 17.79 -2.16
N GLU A 217 -13.94 17.40 -2.00
CA GLU A 217 -14.87 17.22 -3.12
C GLU A 217 -15.35 18.57 -3.69
N LEU A 218 -15.66 19.53 -2.82
CA LEU A 218 -16.24 20.82 -3.21
C LEU A 218 -15.21 21.81 -3.75
N VAL A 219 -13.94 21.70 -3.36
CA VAL A 219 -12.89 22.63 -3.79
C VAL A 219 -12.21 22.10 -5.06
N PRO A 220 -12.43 22.71 -6.24
CA PRO A 220 -12.07 22.14 -7.55
C PRO A 220 -10.57 21.79 -7.73
N PHE A 221 -9.67 22.50 -7.03
CA PHE A 221 -8.22 22.26 -7.18
C PHE A 221 -7.63 21.27 -6.16
N LEU A 222 -8.35 20.91 -5.08
CA LEU A 222 -7.86 19.99 -4.05
C LEU A 222 -7.82 18.53 -4.54
N LYS A 223 -8.91 18.09 -5.16
CA LYS A 223 -9.06 16.71 -5.65
C LYS A 223 -8.00 16.34 -6.70
N PRO A 224 -7.78 17.15 -7.77
CA PRO A 224 -6.71 16.87 -8.74
C PRO A 224 -5.30 16.88 -8.13
N ARG A 225 -5.00 17.82 -7.24
CA ARG A 225 -3.70 17.87 -6.56
C ARG A 225 -3.46 16.68 -5.65
N LEU A 226 -4.49 16.26 -4.90
CA LEU A 226 -4.40 15.07 -4.06
C LEU A 226 -4.22 13.82 -4.92
N ALA A 227 -4.99 13.69 -6.00
CA ALA A 227 -4.87 12.59 -6.95
C ALA A 227 -3.48 12.52 -7.58
N GLN A 228 -2.93 13.64 -8.07
CA GLN A 228 -1.56 13.69 -8.61
C GLN A 228 -0.52 13.24 -7.59
N ARG A 229 -0.65 13.67 -6.33
CA ARG A 229 0.27 13.26 -5.26
C ARG A 229 0.15 11.75 -4.95
N LEU A 230 -1.06 11.23 -4.88
CA LEU A 230 -1.32 9.81 -4.61
C LEU A 230 -0.90 8.93 -5.79
N LEU A 231 -1.02 9.41 -7.02
CA LEU A 231 -0.56 8.72 -8.23
C LEU A 231 0.96 8.80 -8.44
N GLY A 232 1.68 9.57 -7.62
CA GLY A 232 3.13 9.67 -7.69
C GLY A 232 3.67 10.63 -8.74
N TYR A 233 2.82 11.49 -9.32
CA TYR A 233 3.23 12.53 -10.29
C TYR A 233 3.81 13.79 -9.62
N SER A 234 4.32 13.69 -8.41
CA SER A 234 4.92 14.80 -7.70
C SER A 234 6.40 14.53 -7.41
N GLY A 235 7.28 15.46 -7.81
CA GLY A 235 8.72 15.36 -7.66
C GLY A 235 9.43 15.01 -8.98
N ARG A 236 10.70 14.62 -8.90
CA ARG A 236 11.47 14.16 -10.07
C ARG A 236 10.99 12.76 -10.44
N VAL A 237 10.21 12.68 -11.50
CA VAL A 237 9.72 11.41 -12.08
C VAL A 237 10.79 10.88 -13.03
N PRO A 238 11.05 9.56 -13.11
CA PRO A 238 11.86 8.96 -14.16
C PRO A 238 11.23 9.24 -15.54
N ASP A 239 12.07 9.48 -16.52
CA ASP A 239 11.66 9.68 -17.93
C ASP A 239 11.26 8.36 -18.59
#